data_19357b595499c7e0848d8084de3ef04a
#
_entry.id   19357b595499c7e0848d8084de3ef04a
#
_cell.length_a   1.000
_cell.length_b   1.000
_cell.length_c   1.000
_cell.angle_alpha   90.00
_cell.angle_beta   90.00
_cell.angle_gamma   90.00
#
_symmetry.space_group_name_H-M   'P 1'
#
loop_
_entity.id
_entity.type
_entity.pdbx_description
1 polymer ?
#
loop_
_entity_poly.entity_id
_entity_poly.type
_entity_poly.pdbx_seq_one_letter_code
_entity_poly.pdbx_strand_id
1 'polypeptide(L)'
;MKTWIAVAVGGALGSVARHGVNHVVHTQGLSVRFPAATLLVNLVGCFVIGLLAGLLASERIALRFHWREFVFVGLLGGFTTFSTFGLDTFVLARTQSVAPATMNVIAQVGGGLFVVWLGYRLGS
;
A
#
# COMPACT_ATOMS: atom_id res chain seq x y z
N MET A 1 -18.80 16.81 8.08
CA MET A 1 -17.68 17.28 8.93
C MET A 1 -16.91 16.11 9.57
N LYS A 2 -17.54 15.19 10.29
CA LYS A 2 -16.86 14.03 10.94
C LYS A 2 -16.08 13.14 9.96
N THR A 3 -16.60 12.90 8.76
CA THR A 3 -15.94 12.05 7.72
C THR A 3 -14.65 12.68 7.20
N TRP A 4 -14.66 14.00 6.92
CA TRP A 4 -13.45 14.72 6.47
C TRP A 4 -12.33 14.69 7.51
N ILE A 5 -12.68 14.84 8.79
CA ILE A 5 -11.73 14.72 9.89
C ILE A 5 -11.19 13.28 9.99
N ALA A 6 -12.06 12.27 9.86
CA ALA A 6 -11.65 10.88 9.87
C ALA A 6 -10.64 10.57 8.74
N VAL A 7 -10.91 11.02 7.52
CA VAL A 7 -9.99 10.88 6.38
C VAL A 7 -8.68 11.64 6.61
N ALA A 8 -8.74 12.88 7.11
CA ALA A 8 -7.55 13.68 7.36
C ALA A 8 -6.62 13.04 8.42
N VAL A 9 -7.19 12.59 9.54
CA VAL A 9 -6.43 11.91 10.61
C VAL A 9 -5.88 10.57 10.12
N GLY A 10 -6.70 9.76 9.46
CA GLY A 10 -6.27 8.49 8.87
C GLY A 10 -5.14 8.70 7.85
N GLY A 11 -5.28 9.69 6.97
CA GLY A 11 -4.27 10.03 5.95
C GLY A 11 -2.94 10.49 6.56
N ALA A 12 -2.99 11.31 7.61
CA ALA A 12 -1.80 11.72 8.35
C ALA A 12 -1.08 10.52 8.98
N LEU A 13 -1.82 9.63 9.66
CA LEU A 13 -1.26 8.42 10.26
C LEU A 13 -0.69 7.46 9.20
N GLY A 14 -1.42 7.24 8.09
CA GLY A 14 -0.96 6.41 6.98
C GLY A 14 0.34 6.93 6.35
N SER A 15 0.41 8.25 6.09
CA SER A 15 1.61 8.89 5.54
C SER A 15 2.81 8.82 6.48
N VAL A 16 2.61 8.99 7.79
CA VAL A 16 3.68 8.85 8.80
C VAL A 16 4.15 7.39 8.87
N ALA A 17 3.22 6.42 8.86
CA ALA A 17 3.56 5.01 8.85
C ALA A 17 4.38 4.63 7.60
N ARG A 18 3.97 5.10 6.42
CA ARG A 18 4.75 4.94 5.17
C ARG A 18 6.15 5.52 5.29
N HIS A 19 6.27 6.75 5.82
CA HIS A 19 7.58 7.36 6.03
C HIS A 19 8.47 6.51 6.94
N GLY A 20 7.91 5.95 8.02
CA GLY A 20 8.63 5.05 8.92
C GLY A 20 9.14 3.80 8.21
N VAL A 21 8.31 3.13 7.39
CA VAL A 21 8.74 1.97 6.59
C VAL A 21 9.86 2.36 5.62
N ASN A 22 9.70 3.48 4.90
CA ASN A 22 10.71 3.97 3.98
C ASN A 22 12.05 4.22 4.71
N HIS A 23 12.01 4.87 5.87
CA HIS A 23 13.21 5.13 6.66
C HIS A 23 13.92 3.83 7.05
N VAL A 24 13.20 2.85 7.59
CA VAL A 24 13.78 1.56 7.99
C VAL A 24 14.37 0.82 6.79
N VAL A 25 13.67 0.72 5.68
CA VAL A 25 14.14 0.03 4.47
C VAL A 25 15.39 0.71 3.89
N HIS A 26 15.44 2.05 3.90
CA HIS A 26 16.61 2.79 3.42
C HIS A 26 17.81 2.64 4.35
N THR A 27 17.64 2.69 5.66
CA THR A 27 18.73 2.50 6.63
C THR A 27 19.32 1.10 6.60
N GLN A 28 18.53 0.09 6.19
CA GLN A 28 18.99 -1.28 5.97
C GLN A 28 19.68 -1.49 4.60
N GLY A 29 19.75 -0.47 3.76
CA GLY A 29 20.36 -0.56 2.43
C GLY A 29 19.58 -1.37 1.39
N LEU A 30 18.34 -1.75 1.69
CA LEU A 30 17.51 -2.61 0.83
C LEU A 30 16.97 -1.90 -0.42
N SER A 31 17.01 -0.58 -0.46
CA SER A 31 16.50 0.24 -1.58
C SER A 31 17.59 0.78 -2.50
N VAL A 32 18.84 0.32 -2.41
CA VAL A 32 19.97 0.89 -3.19
C VAL A 32 19.82 0.64 -4.69
N ARG A 33 19.31 -0.51 -5.10
CA ARG A 33 19.17 -0.90 -6.52
C ARG A 33 17.74 -1.13 -6.99
N PHE A 34 16.82 -1.25 -6.07
CA PHE A 34 15.41 -1.56 -6.35
C PHE A 34 14.51 -0.83 -5.35
N PRO A 35 13.31 -0.32 -5.73
CA PRO A 35 12.43 0.43 -4.86
C PRO A 35 11.69 -0.48 -3.86
N ALA A 36 12.45 -1.19 -3.02
CA ALA A 36 11.93 -2.18 -2.07
C ALA A 36 10.98 -1.57 -1.05
N ALA A 37 11.20 -0.32 -0.65
CA ALA A 37 10.33 0.38 0.29
C ALA A 37 8.93 0.62 -0.28
N THR A 38 8.85 1.13 -1.52
CA THR A 38 7.57 1.34 -2.23
C THR A 38 6.83 0.03 -2.45
N LEU A 39 7.56 -1.02 -2.87
CA LEU A 39 7.00 -2.35 -3.06
C LEU A 39 6.41 -2.90 -1.75
N LEU A 40 7.17 -2.87 -0.66
CA LEU A 40 6.73 -3.37 0.64
C LEU A 40 5.47 -2.64 1.13
N VAL A 41 5.48 -1.31 1.08
CA VAL A 41 4.34 -0.47 1.49
C VAL A 41 3.07 -0.83 0.70
N ASN A 42 3.19 -0.94 -0.63
CA ASN A 42 2.05 -1.24 -1.47
C ASN A 42 1.55 -2.69 -1.29
N LEU A 43 2.44 -3.67 -1.16
CA LEU A 43 2.04 -5.07 -0.91
C LEU A 43 1.37 -5.23 0.46
N VAL A 44 1.91 -4.60 1.52
CA VAL A 44 1.27 -4.61 2.85
C VAL A 44 -0.09 -3.96 2.80
N GLY A 45 -0.22 -2.79 2.16
CA GLY A 45 -1.51 -2.11 2.00
C GLY A 45 -2.52 -2.95 1.20
N CYS A 46 -2.08 -3.60 0.12
CA CYS A 46 -2.88 -4.52 -0.68
C CYS A 46 -3.36 -5.73 0.12
N PHE A 47 -2.50 -6.32 0.93
CA PHE A 47 -2.89 -7.44 1.81
C PHE A 47 -3.94 -7.00 2.84
N VAL A 48 -3.69 -5.88 3.53
CA VAL A 48 -4.59 -5.37 4.59
C VAL A 48 -5.95 -4.98 4.01
N ILE A 49 -6.00 -4.30 2.85
CA ILE A 49 -7.28 -3.94 2.23
C ILE A 49 -8.07 -5.18 1.80
N GLY A 50 -7.38 -6.21 1.27
CA GLY A 50 -7.99 -7.49 0.92
C GLY A 50 -8.57 -8.20 2.15
N LEU A 51 -7.80 -8.31 3.23
CA LEU A 51 -8.23 -8.92 4.48
C LEU A 51 -9.45 -8.22 5.08
N LEU A 52 -9.42 -6.90 5.18
CA LEU A 52 -10.54 -6.13 5.70
C LEU A 52 -11.79 -6.24 4.82
N ALA A 53 -11.62 -6.26 3.50
CA ALA A 53 -12.73 -6.46 2.57
C ALA A 53 -13.37 -7.85 2.74
N GLY A 54 -12.56 -8.90 2.92
CA GLY A 54 -13.04 -10.25 3.19
C GLY A 54 -13.80 -10.36 4.52
N LEU A 55 -13.25 -9.78 5.60
CA LEU A 55 -13.89 -9.74 6.91
C LEU A 55 -15.23 -8.98 6.91
N LEU A 56 -15.33 -7.91 6.12
CA LEU A 56 -16.59 -7.17 5.94
C LEU A 56 -17.60 -7.96 5.09
N ALA A 57 -17.14 -8.62 4.03
CA ALA A 57 -18.01 -9.41 3.14
C ALA A 57 -18.57 -10.65 3.83
N SER A 58 -17.80 -11.27 4.74
CA SER A 58 -18.24 -12.40 5.55
C SER A 58 -19.01 -12.00 6.83
N GLU A 59 -19.31 -10.71 6.99
CA GLU A 59 -20.00 -10.15 8.16
C GLU A 59 -19.30 -10.42 9.52
N ARG A 60 -18.03 -10.86 9.50
CA ARG A 60 -17.25 -11.09 10.73
C ARG A 60 -16.93 -9.80 11.46
N ILE A 61 -16.86 -8.69 10.73
CA ILE A 61 -16.72 -7.34 11.28
C ILE A 61 -17.76 -6.41 10.64
N ALA A 62 -18.19 -5.41 11.40
CA ALA A 62 -19.05 -4.34 10.90
C ALA A 62 -18.41 -3.00 11.22
N LEU A 63 -18.17 -2.19 10.21
CA LEU A 63 -17.64 -0.85 10.36
C LEU A 63 -18.70 0.19 10.03
N ARG A 64 -18.90 1.16 10.93
CA ARG A 64 -19.71 2.35 10.65
C ARG A 64 -19.06 3.16 9.53
N PHE A 65 -19.86 3.91 8.77
CA PHE A 65 -19.40 4.65 7.58
C PHE A 65 -18.13 5.48 7.82
N HIS A 66 -18.07 6.29 8.87
CA HIS A 66 -16.90 7.13 9.17
C HIS A 66 -15.62 6.33 9.51
N TRP A 67 -15.74 5.11 10.08
CA TRP A 67 -14.61 4.21 10.30
C TRP A 67 -14.13 3.55 9.01
N ARG A 68 -15.04 3.27 8.06
CA ARG A 68 -14.65 2.80 6.72
C ARG A 68 -13.84 3.88 6.00
N GLU A 69 -14.30 5.13 6.03
CA GLU A 69 -13.58 6.26 5.44
C GLU A 69 -12.21 6.49 6.11
N PHE A 70 -12.15 6.41 7.45
CA PHE A 70 -10.88 6.50 8.17
C PHE A 70 -9.88 5.45 7.73
N VAL A 71 -10.29 4.18 7.65
CA VAL A 71 -9.40 3.05 7.36
C VAL A 71 -9.05 2.97 5.87
N PHE A 72 -10.06 2.93 4.99
CA PHE A 72 -9.84 2.65 3.57
C PHE A 72 -9.32 3.87 2.81
N VAL A 73 -9.94 5.02 3.02
CA VAL A 73 -9.56 6.26 2.30
C VAL A 73 -8.42 6.97 3.01
N GLY A 74 -8.53 7.15 4.33
CA GLY A 74 -7.51 7.83 5.11
C GLY A 74 -6.26 6.98 5.28
N LEU A 75 -6.31 5.99 6.17
CA LEU A 75 -5.13 5.24 6.61
C LEU A 75 -4.45 4.48 5.45
N LEU A 76 -5.18 3.62 4.74
CA LEU A 76 -4.61 2.84 3.64
C LEU A 76 -4.28 3.70 2.43
N GLY A 77 -5.12 4.69 2.09
CA GLY A 77 -4.84 5.65 1.02
C GLY A 77 -3.61 6.52 1.32
N GLY A 78 -3.41 6.93 2.57
CA GLY A 78 -2.21 7.65 3.01
C GLY A 78 -0.97 6.76 3.09
N PHE A 79 -1.13 5.49 3.43
CA PHE A 79 -0.03 4.52 3.55
C PHE A 79 0.51 4.09 2.19
N THR A 80 -0.34 3.73 1.22
CA THR A 80 0.05 3.26 -0.11
C THR A 80 0.34 4.41 -1.08
N THR A 81 1.04 4.14 -2.19
CA THR A 81 1.36 5.18 -3.18
C THR A 81 1.56 4.64 -4.58
N PHE A 82 0.70 5.07 -5.50
CA PHE A 82 0.85 4.77 -6.93
C PHE A 82 1.83 5.74 -7.62
N SER A 83 1.85 7.01 -7.20
CA SER A 83 2.72 8.02 -7.81
C SER A 83 4.21 7.72 -7.60
N THR A 84 4.60 7.27 -6.41
CA THR A 84 5.98 6.85 -6.14
C THR A 84 6.33 5.60 -6.95
N PHE A 85 5.46 4.60 -7.04
CA PHE A 85 5.64 3.44 -7.91
C PHE A 85 5.88 3.85 -9.38
N GLY A 86 5.08 4.78 -9.89
CA GLY A 86 5.26 5.29 -11.25
C GLY A 86 6.60 5.98 -11.45
N LEU A 87 7.00 6.85 -10.53
CA LEU A 87 8.30 7.53 -10.55
C LEU A 87 9.46 6.54 -10.46
N ASP A 88 9.42 5.60 -9.51
CA ASP A 88 10.46 4.58 -9.33
C ASP A 88 10.63 3.74 -10.60
N THR A 89 9.53 3.33 -11.23
CA THR A 89 9.55 2.57 -12.50
C THR A 89 10.19 3.37 -13.63
N PHE A 90 9.83 4.65 -13.75
CA PHE A 90 10.41 5.54 -14.74
C PHE A 90 11.91 5.72 -14.51
N VAL A 91 12.33 5.95 -13.25
CA VAL A 91 13.75 6.12 -12.89
C VAL A 91 14.53 4.84 -13.19
N LEU A 92 14.02 3.66 -12.82
CA LEU A 92 14.67 2.38 -13.15
C LEU A 92 14.90 2.21 -14.66
N ALA A 93 13.89 2.53 -15.49
CA ALA A 93 14.00 2.45 -16.94
C ALA A 93 15.06 3.42 -17.50
N ARG A 94 15.20 4.60 -16.90
CA ARG A 94 16.14 5.64 -17.34
C ARG A 94 17.57 5.41 -16.88
N THR A 95 17.77 4.90 -15.68
CA THR A 95 19.09 4.83 -15.03
C THR A 95 19.72 3.45 -15.09
N GLN A 96 18.94 2.40 -15.22
CA GLN A 96 19.44 1.04 -15.26
C GLN A 96 19.11 0.37 -16.60
N SER A 97 17.89 -0.14 -16.77
CA SER A 97 17.39 -0.73 -18.02
C SER A 97 15.89 -0.99 -17.93
N VAL A 98 15.31 -1.45 -19.02
CA VAL A 98 13.89 -1.83 -19.09
C VAL A 98 13.55 -3.05 -18.20
N ALA A 99 14.52 -3.97 -18.03
CA ALA A 99 14.27 -5.20 -17.26
C ALA A 99 13.91 -4.95 -15.79
N PRO A 100 14.68 -4.21 -14.96
CA PRO A 100 14.28 -3.91 -13.58
C PRO A 100 13.00 -3.05 -13.50
N ALA A 101 12.74 -2.17 -14.46
CA ALA A 101 11.50 -1.42 -14.52
C ALA A 101 10.30 -2.35 -14.74
N THR A 102 10.40 -3.30 -15.67
CA THR A 102 9.37 -4.31 -15.91
C THR A 102 9.16 -5.22 -14.69
N MET A 103 10.25 -5.63 -14.04
CA MET A 103 10.17 -6.40 -12.78
C MET A 103 9.43 -5.64 -11.69
N ASN A 104 9.66 -4.33 -11.55
CA ASN A 104 8.94 -3.49 -10.59
C ASN A 104 7.44 -3.46 -10.90
N VAL A 105 7.06 -3.30 -12.18
CA VAL A 105 5.65 -3.34 -12.59
C VAL A 105 5.01 -4.69 -12.28
N ILE A 106 5.65 -5.80 -12.64
CA ILE A 106 5.13 -7.15 -12.38
C ILE A 106 4.99 -7.39 -10.87
N ALA A 107 5.99 -7.02 -10.08
CA ALA A 107 5.97 -7.20 -8.63
C ALA A 107 4.87 -6.34 -7.97
N GLN A 108 4.73 -5.07 -8.36
CA GLN A 108 3.74 -4.17 -7.79
C GLN A 108 2.31 -4.54 -8.22
N VAL A 109 2.07 -4.78 -9.51
CA VAL A 109 0.72 -5.06 -10.03
C VAL A 109 0.36 -6.52 -9.79
N GLY A 110 1.17 -7.46 -10.25
CA GLY A 110 0.89 -8.89 -10.11
C GLY A 110 0.93 -9.33 -8.64
N GLY A 111 1.99 -8.95 -7.91
CA GLY A 111 2.12 -9.22 -6.49
C GLY A 111 1.00 -8.54 -5.68
N GLY A 112 0.68 -7.28 -5.99
CA GLY A 112 -0.41 -6.53 -5.35
C GLY A 112 -1.76 -7.24 -5.49
N LEU A 113 -2.14 -7.62 -6.70
CA LEU A 113 -3.40 -8.36 -6.95
C LEU A 113 -3.42 -9.71 -6.24
N PHE A 114 -2.30 -10.44 -6.27
CA PHE A 114 -2.18 -11.71 -5.57
C PHE A 114 -2.38 -11.58 -4.05
N VAL A 115 -1.74 -10.60 -3.41
CA VAL A 115 -1.87 -10.42 -1.95
C VAL A 115 -3.22 -9.83 -1.54
N VAL A 116 -3.90 -9.03 -2.40
CA VAL A 116 -5.30 -8.64 -2.20
C VAL A 116 -6.19 -9.88 -2.17
N TRP A 117 -6.05 -10.75 -3.19
CA TRP A 117 -6.80 -12.01 -3.25
C TRP A 117 -6.55 -12.88 -2.03
N LEU A 118 -5.29 -13.05 -1.64
CA LEU A 118 -4.90 -13.84 -0.46
C LEU A 118 -5.53 -13.26 0.83
N GLY A 119 -5.38 -11.95 1.04
CA GLY A 119 -5.99 -11.26 2.17
C GLY A 119 -7.50 -11.45 2.22
N TYR A 120 -8.18 -11.26 1.08
CA TYR A 120 -9.63 -11.46 0.98
C TYR A 120 -10.06 -12.89 1.34
N ARG A 121 -9.35 -13.89 0.82
CA ARG A 121 -9.62 -15.31 1.13
C ARG A 121 -9.43 -15.65 2.60
N LEU A 122 -8.47 -15.03 3.25
CA LEU A 122 -8.25 -15.23 4.70
C LEU A 122 -9.30 -14.52 5.56
N GLY A 123 -9.89 -13.45 5.06
CA GLY A 123 -10.96 -12.70 5.74
C GLY A 123 -12.38 -13.23 5.47
N SER A 124 -12.59 -13.99 4.38
CA SER A 124 -13.91 -14.50 3.97
C SER A 124 -14.34 -15.76 4.71
#